data_0ccaf55289760445efc57b1bca212c9c
#
_entry.id   0ccaf55289760445efc57b1bca212c9c
#
_cell.length_a   1.000
_cell.length_b   1.000
_cell.length_c   1.000
_cell.angle_alpha   90.00
_cell.angle_beta   90.00
_cell.angle_gamma   90.00
#
_symmetry.space_group_name_H-M   'P 1'
#
loop_
_entity.id
_entity.type
_entity.pdbx_description
1 polymer ?
#
loop_
_entity_poly.entity_id
_entity_poly.type
_entity_poly.pdbx_seq_one_letter_code
_entity_poly.pdbx_strand_id
1 'polypeptide(L)'
;MLSFGSRALVLVLAGLAWAGRCPGQDGQTDKGGGKPADPAKPVQVFLLLGQSNMVGLGKVTGPAVSLESAVKERGKYKYLVDAAGQWGERRDVRYARVMDGRGGGVQRLNNEWLTVKTCKTIGPEFGIGHTLGDAVEDPVLLLKSCIGNRSLGWDLLPPGSERYTFVSRDKQGLEKTLVYAGYKDRPESWEMDKARGTATEPPPWLDKAGKPIDWYAGKQYDADIAKAKMVLGELEKH
;
A
#
# COMPACT_ATOMS: atom_id res chain seq x y z
N MET A 1 -27.73 22.46 -8.66
CA MET A 1 -27.91 21.05 -8.23
C MET A 1 -27.32 20.17 -9.30
N LEU A 2 -26.04 19.87 -9.23
CA LEU A 2 -25.32 19.01 -10.17
C LEU A 2 -25.00 17.71 -9.44
N SER A 3 -25.58 16.61 -9.96
CA SER A 3 -25.40 15.25 -9.44
C SER A 3 -24.01 14.74 -9.84
N PHE A 4 -23.12 14.62 -8.88
CA PHE A 4 -21.82 13.95 -9.06
C PHE A 4 -22.01 12.44 -8.93
N GLY A 5 -22.04 11.77 -10.06
CA GLY A 5 -21.97 10.31 -10.14
C GLY A 5 -20.50 9.84 -10.00
N SER A 6 -19.97 9.80 -8.79
CA SER A 6 -18.63 9.25 -8.53
C SER A 6 -18.68 7.71 -8.54
N ARG A 7 -18.23 7.09 -9.63
CA ARG A 7 -17.88 5.66 -9.65
C ARG A 7 -16.43 5.53 -9.17
N ALA A 8 -16.23 5.33 -7.87
CA ALA A 8 -14.94 4.98 -7.33
C ALA A 8 -14.70 3.49 -7.57
N LEU A 9 -13.78 3.15 -8.46
CA LEU A 9 -13.27 1.80 -8.61
C LEU A 9 -12.13 1.60 -7.60
N VAL A 10 -12.39 0.88 -6.52
CA VAL A 10 -11.37 0.52 -5.53
C VAL A 10 -10.65 -0.71 -6.03
N LEU A 11 -9.46 -0.56 -6.60
CA LEU A 11 -8.57 -1.67 -6.90
C LEU A 11 -7.60 -1.86 -5.71
N VAL A 12 -7.81 -2.92 -4.96
CA VAL A 12 -6.85 -3.37 -3.92
C VAL A 12 -5.78 -4.20 -4.63
N LEU A 13 -4.62 -3.62 -4.89
CA LEU A 13 -3.46 -4.36 -5.36
C LEU A 13 -2.75 -5.00 -4.16
N ALA A 14 -3.13 -6.24 -3.83
CA ALA A 14 -2.30 -7.12 -3.02
C ALA A 14 -1.10 -7.55 -3.87
N GLY A 15 0.11 -7.19 -3.43
CA GLY A 15 1.33 -7.52 -4.16
C GLY A 15 1.62 -9.01 -4.14
N LEU A 16 1.24 -9.72 -5.20
CA LEU A 16 1.80 -11.00 -5.57
C LEU A 16 3.11 -10.72 -6.31
N ALA A 17 4.22 -11.22 -5.77
CA ALA A 17 5.50 -11.23 -6.45
C ALA A 17 5.42 -12.22 -7.63
N TRP A 18 5.09 -11.71 -8.80
CA TRP A 18 5.21 -12.46 -10.04
C TRP A 18 6.56 -12.15 -10.68
N ALA A 19 7.46 -13.11 -10.69
CA ALA A 19 8.69 -13.10 -11.47
C ALA A 19 8.35 -13.34 -12.94
N GLY A 20 7.60 -12.43 -13.54
CA GLY A 20 7.30 -12.37 -14.97
C GLY A 20 8.02 -11.17 -15.56
N ARG A 21 8.84 -11.42 -16.60
CA ARG A 21 9.49 -10.38 -17.39
C ARG A 21 8.40 -9.50 -17.97
N CYS A 22 8.28 -8.24 -17.50
CA CYS A 22 7.41 -7.25 -18.11
C CYS A 22 7.91 -6.97 -19.54
N PRO A 23 7.11 -7.21 -20.59
CA PRO A 23 7.44 -6.70 -21.92
C PRO A 23 7.17 -5.21 -21.91
N GLY A 24 8.19 -4.39 -22.07
CA GLY A 24 8.02 -2.95 -22.21
C GLY A 24 9.15 -2.05 -21.72
N GLN A 25 10.34 -2.59 -21.44
CA GLN A 25 11.47 -1.70 -21.04
C GLN A 25 12.24 -1.04 -22.20
N ASP A 26 11.97 -1.42 -23.45
CA ASP A 26 12.79 -1.00 -24.59
C ASP A 26 12.20 0.16 -25.43
N GLY A 27 11.11 0.79 -24.98
CA GLY A 27 10.44 1.84 -25.75
C GLY A 27 10.07 3.12 -24.99
N GLN A 28 10.54 3.31 -23.76
CA GLN A 28 10.15 4.47 -22.97
C GLN A 28 11.00 5.69 -23.36
N THR A 29 10.39 6.55 -24.15
CA THR A 29 10.93 7.84 -24.55
C THR A 29 11.26 8.72 -23.32
N ASP A 30 12.38 9.43 -23.39
CA ASP A 30 12.92 10.43 -22.46
C ASP A 30 11.88 11.50 -22.03
N LYS A 31 10.98 11.16 -21.11
CA LYS A 31 10.04 12.13 -20.56
C LYS A 31 9.94 11.97 -19.05
N GLY A 32 10.88 12.55 -18.36
CA GLY A 32 10.85 12.64 -16.88
C GLY A 32 9.66 13.46 -16.31
N GLY A 33 8.71 13.86 -17.15
CA GLY A 33 7.46 14.51 -16.78
C GLY A 33 6.33 14.00 -17.66
N GLY A 34 5.26 13.49 -17.04
CA GLY A 34 4.03 13.14 -17.74
C GLY A 34 3.31 14.35 -18.35
N LYS A 35 2.23 14.11 -19.08
CA LYS A 35 1.33 15.19 -19.51
C LYS A 35 0.76 15.91 -18.28
N PRO A 36 0.51 17.22 -18.32
CA PRO A 36 -0.24 17.90 -17.25
C PRO A 36 -1.61 17.25 -17.08
N ALA A 37 -2.05 17.12 -15.82
CA ALA A 37 -3.40 16.64 -15.52
C ALA A 37 -4.45 17.55 -16.18
N ASP A 38 -5.47 16.94 -16.77
CA ASP A 38 -6.63 17.66 -17.28
C ASP A 38 -7.65 17.84 -16.13
N PRO A 39 -7.88 19.07 -15.64
CA PRO A 39 -8.78 19.31 -14.51
C PRO A 39 -10.24 19.05 -14.83
N ALA A 40 -10.60 18.88 -16.10
CA ALA A 40 -11.96 18.55 -16.52
C ALA A 40 -12.28 17.05 -16.45
N LYS A 41 -11.25 16.21 -16.30
CA LYS A 41 -11.39 14.75 -16.20
C LYS A 41 -11.56 14.27 -14.77
N PRO A 42 -12.26 13.15 -14.55
CA PRO A 42 -12.35 12.54 -13.22
C PRO A 42 -10.99 12.06 -12.75
N VAL A 43 -10.71 12.20 -11.45
CA VAL A 43 -9.46 11.71 -10.85
C VAL A 43 -9.56 10.23 -10.56
N GLN A 44 -8.61 9.45 -11.06
CA GLN A 44 -8.46 8.03 -10.73
C GLN A 44 -7.68 7.88 -9.43
N VAL A 45 -8.32 7.32 -8.40
CA VAL A 45 -7.72 7.18 -7.06
C VAL A 45 -7.22 5.76 -6.84
N PHE A 46 -5.94 5.63 -6.52
CA PHE A 46 -5.30 4.35 -6.17
C PHE A 46 -4.84 4.38 -4.73
N LEU A 47 -5.38 3.47 -3.91
CA LEU A 47 -4.99 3.32 -2.51
C LEU A 47 -3.78 2.38 -2.41
N LEU A 48 -2.68 2.88 -1.85
CA LEU A 48 -1.47 2.13 -1.58
C LEU A 48 -1.44 1.72 -0.10
N LEU A 49 -1.87 0.50 0.16
CA LEU A 49 -1.91 -0.10 1.50
C LEU A 49 -0.75 -1.08 1.65
N GLY A 50 -0.29 -1.30 2.88
CA GLY A 50 0.78 -2.27 3.12
C GLY A 50 1.55 -2.02 4.41
N GLN A 51 2.68 -2.69 4.50
CA GLN A 51 3.59 -2.62 5.65
C GLN A 51 4.94 -1.97 5.25
N SER A 52 6.05 -2.30 5.92
CA SER A 52 7.36 -1.62 5.77
C SER A 52 7.85 -1.48 4.31
N ASN A 53 7.61 -2.45 3.44
CA ASN A 53 7.99 -2.35 2.03
C ASN A 53 7.16 -1.29 1.28
N MET A 54 5.88 -1.14 1.63
CA MET A 54 5.04 -0.07 1.10
C MET A 54 5.37 1.28 1.75
N VAL A 55 5.69 1.32 3.05
CA VAL A 55 6.18 2.55 3.71
C VAL A 55 7.35 3.13 2.92
N GLY A 56 8.27 2.29 2.51
CA GLY A 56 9.43 2.66 1.71
C GLY A 56 10.60 3.17 2.57
N LEU A 57 11.64 2.36 2.64
CA LEU A 57 12.87 2.66 3.38
C LEU A 57 14.09 2.75 2.43
N GLY A 58 13.85 2.74 1.12
CA GLY A 58 14.88 2.91 0.12
C GLY A 58 15.48 4.31 0.21
N LYS A 59 16.81 4.42 0.28
CA LYS A 59 17.51 5.71 0.31
C LYS A 59 17.44 6.38 -1.05
N VAL A 60 17.13 7.66 -1.08
CA VAL A 60 17.18 8.46 -2.31
C VAL A 60 18.62 8.77 -2.69
N THR A 61 19.39 9.29 -1.74
CA THR A 61 20.78 9.74 -1.92
C THR A 61 21.77 8.89 -1.16
N GLY A 62 23.02 8.91 -1.56
CA GLY A 62 24.13 8.24 -0.89
C GLY A 62 24.90 7.27 -1.78
N PRO A 63 26.10 6.85 -1.36
CA PRO A 63 26.94 5.96 -2.15
C PRO A 63 26.36 4.53 -2.20
N ALA A 64 26.63 3.82 -3.23
CA ALA A 64 26.46 2.38 -3.47
C ALA A 64 25.04 1.80 -3.45
N VAL A 65 24.17 2.06 -2.49
CA VAL A 65 22.85 1.43 -2.34
C VAL A 65 21.75 2.49 -2.19
N SER A 66 21.70 3.41 -3.15
CA SER A 66 20.67 4.45 -3.22
C SER A 66 20.00 4.48 -4.58
N LEU A 67 18.85 5.16 -4.68
CA LEU A 67 18.21 5.40 -5.95
C LEU A 67 19.09 6.23 -6.88
N GLU A 68 19.77 7.22 -6.34
CA GLU A 68 20.71 8.07 -7.08
C GLU A 68 21.83 7.25 -7.74
N SER A 69 22.49 6.35 -7.00
CA SER A 69 23.48 5.43 -7.55
C SER A 69 22.86 4.49 -8.60
N ALA A 70 21.62 4.01 -8.35
CA ALA A 70 20.93 3.16 -9.33
C ALA A 70 20.69 3.88 -10.66
N VAL A 71 20.32 5.15 -10.62
CA VAL A 71 20.06 5.96 -11.81
C VAL A 71 21.36 6.40 -12.49
N LYS A 72 22.27 7.06 -11.75
CA LYS A 72 23.46 7.72 -12.31
C LYS A 72 24.57 6.74 -12.68
N GLU A 73 24.82 5.72 -11.87
CA GLU A 73 25.94 4.80 -12.06
C GLU A 73 25.52 3.52 -12.79
N ARG A 74 24.30 3.02 -12.53
CA ARG A 74 23.84 1.74 -13.09
C ARG A 74 22.82 1.89 -14.21
N GLY A 75 22.45 3.11 -14.59
CA GLY A 75 21.53 3.40 -15.67
C GLY A 75 20.12 2.84 -15.51
N LYS A 76 19.70 2.51 -14.25
CA LYS A 76 18.37 2.00 -13.94
C LYS A 76 17.40 3.17 -13.70
N TYR A 77 16.10 2.90 -13.86
CA TYR A 77 15.01 3.85 -13.53
C TYR A 77 15.17 5.24 -14.18
N LYS A 78 15.66 5.28 -15.41
CA LYS A 78 15.90 6.53 -16.18
C LYS A 78 14.67 7.40 -16.32
N TYR A 79 13.48 6.80 -16.25
CA TYR A 79 12.20 7.52 -16.28
C TYR A 79 11.97 8.47 -15.10
N LEU A 80 12.78 8.36 -14.03
CA LEU A 80 12.70 9.25 -12.87
C LEU A 80 13.46 10.58 -13.06
N VAL A 81 14.24 10.69 -14.11
CA VAL A 81 15.06 11.89 -14.39
C VAL A 81 14.74 12.46 -15.77
N ASP A 82 14.95 13.76 -15.90
CA ASP A 82 14.87 14.45 -17.18
C ASP A 82 16.15 14.26 -18.04
N ALA A 83 16.17 14.87 -19.22
CA ALA A 83 17.32 14.81 -20.12
C ALA A 83 18.61 15.44 -19.53
N ALA A 84 18.49 16.31 -18.54
CA ALA A 84 19.61 16.89 -17.80
C ALA A 84 20.05 16.04 -16.59
N GLY A 85 19.42 14.87 -16.38
CA GLY A 85 19.71 13.98 -15.24
C GLY A 85 19.16 14.48 -13.90
N GLN A 86 18.25 15.46 -13.90
CA GLN A 86 17.60 15.97 -12.71
C GLN A 86 16.32 15.17 -12.43
N TRP A 87 15.96 15.02 -11.15
CA TRP A 87 14.73 14.35 -10.78
C TRP A 87 13.52 15.01 -11.43
N GLY A 88 12.75 14.22 -12.15
CA GLY A 88 11.52 14.65 -12.80
C GLY A 88 10.38 14.92 -11.83
N GLU A 89 9.31 15.53 -12.34
CA GLU A 89 8.05 15.73 -11.64
C GLU A 89 6.90 15.38 -12.59
N ARG A 90 6.03 14.47 -12.18
CA ARG A 90 4.84 14.08 -12.97
C ARG A 90 3.64 14.92 -12.53
N ARG A 91 3.16 15.78 -13.41
CA ARG A 91 2.01 16.67 -13.16
C ARG A 91 0.67 16.06 -13.57
N ASP A 92 0.65 14.79 -13.89
CA ASP A 92 -0.52 13.95 -14.12
C ASP A 92 -0.78 12.98 -12.96
N VAL A 93 0.20 12.83 -12.05
CA VAL A 93 0.10 11.96 -10.87
C VAL A 93 0.31 12.75 -9.59
N ARG A 94 -0.74 12.86 -8.79
CA ARG A 94 -0.69 13.44 -7.45
C ARG A 94 -0.31 12.36 -6.44
N TYR A 95 0.59 12.66 -5.52
CA TYR A 95 1.00 11.76 -4.45
C TYR A 95 0.63 12.35 -3.10
N ALA A 96 -0.25 11.67 -2.38
CA ALA A 96 -0.61 11.98 -1.01
C ALA A 96 -0.25 10.82 -0.08
N ARG A 97 0.54 11.09 0.95
CA ARG A 97 0.87 10.12 2.00
C ARG A 97 0.31 10.56 3.32
N VAL A 98 -0.39 9.67 3.98
CA VAL A 98 -1.05 9.93 5.26
C VAL A 98 -0.69 8.85 6.30
N MET A 99 -0.81 9.21 7.57
CA MET A 99 -0.71 8.30 8.71
C MET A 99 -1.57 8.80 9.87
N ASP A 100 -1.64 8.03 10.94
CA ASP A 100 -2.34 8.47 12.16
C ASP A 100 -1.65 9.69 12.78
N GLY A 101 -2.42 10.72 13.03
CA GLY A 101 -1.97 11.91 13.73
C GLY A 101 -1.80 11.66 15.22
N ARG A 102 -0.86 12.36 15.86
CA ARG A 102 -0.74 12.38 17.32
C ARG A 102 -2.00 13.05 17.89
N GLY A 103 -2.73 12.36 18.74
CA GLY A 103 -4.00 12.86 19.31
C GLY A 103 -5.24 12.57 18.45
N GLY A 104 -5.13 11.73 17.43
CA GLY A 104 -6.21 11.33 16.53
C GLY A 104 -6.21 12.11 15.21
N GLY A 105 -7.09 11.67 14.31
CA GLY A 105 -7.20 12.26 12.97
C GLY A 105 -6.11 11.80 12.02
N VAL A 106 -5.91 12.54 10.93
CA VAL A 106 -4.98 12.21 9.85
C VAL A 106 -3.84 13.23 9.81
N GLN A 107 -2.62 12.72 9.87
CA GLN A 107 -1.43 13.49 9.57
C GLN A 107 -1.05 13.30 8.10
N ARG A 108 -0.92 14.37 7.36
CA ARG A 108 -0.37 14.35 5.99
C ARG A 108 1.14 14.48 6.04
N LEU A 109 1.81 13.60 5.32
CA LEU A 109 3.26 13.58 5.20
C LEU A 109 3.73 14.10 3.85
N ASN A 110 2.96 13.81 2.79
CA ASN A 110 3.16 14.32 1.43
C ASN A 110 1.80 14.72 0.86
N ASN A 111 1.78 15.75 0.04
CA ASN A 111 0.66 16.17 -0.81
C ASN A 111 1.20 17.01 -1.97
N GLU A 112 1.76 16.37 -2.98
CA GLU A 112 2.51 17.01 -4.04
C GLU A 112 2.37 16.25 -5.37
N TRP A 113 2.79 16.84 -6.47
CA TRP A 113 2.99 16.10 -7.70
C TRP A 113 4.08 15.06 -7.51
N LEU A 114 3.94 13.90 -8.16
CA LEU A 114 4.85 12.80 -7.94
C LEU A 114 6.28 13.16 -8.35
N THR A 115 7.14 13.31 -7.37
CA THR A 115 8.57 13.60 -7.55
C THR A 115 9.43 13.01 -6.44
N VAL A 116 10.66 12.66 -6.78
CA VAL A 116 11.67 12.19 -5.83
C VAL A 116 12.35 13.37 -5.10
N LYS A 117 12.26 14.60 -5.66
CA LYS A 117 12.99 15.80 -5.18
C LYS A 117 12.83 16.06 -3.68
N THR A 118 11.64 15.85 -3.16
CA THR A 118 11.26 16.16 -1.78
C THR A 118 11.39 14.97 -0.83
N CYS A 119 11.74 13.79 -1.35
CA CYS A 119 11.75 12.56 -0.59
C CYS A 119 13.13 12.23 0.01
N LYS A 120 13.16 11.84 1.28
CA LYS A 120 14.38 11.26 1.92
C LYS A 120 14.46 9.75 1.68
N THR A 121 13.32 9.09 1.65
CA THR A 121 13.18 7.67 1.37
C THR A 121 12.09 7.43 0.34
N ILE A 122 12.18 6.30 -0.35
CA ILE A 122 11.24 5.88 -1.38
C ILE A 122 10.74 4.46 -1.11
N GLY A 123 9.55 4.18 -1.61
CA GLY A 123 8.96 2.86 -1.75
C GLY A 123 8.52 2.62 -3.19
N PRO A 124 7.55 1.73 -3.42
CA PRO A 124 7.08 1.36 -4.75
C PRO A 124 6.24 2.46 -5.44
N GLU A 125 5.82 3.51 -4.71
CA GLU A 125 4.93 4.57 -5.22
C GLU A 125 5.43 5.22 -6.51
N PHE A 126 6.75 5.40 -6.66
CA PHE A 126 7.31 6.04 -7.85
C PHE A 126 7.18 5.15 -9.09
N GLY A 127 7.50 3.85 -8.97
CA GLY A 127 7.28 2.91 -10.06
C GLY A 127 5.81 2.77 -10.42
N ILE A 128 4.95 2.63 -9.43
CA ILE A 128 3.50 2.54 -9.60
C ILE A 128 2.96 3.80 -10.29
N GLY A 129 3.32 4.99 -9.78
CA GLY A 129 2.82 6.25 -10.31
C GLY A 129 3.28 6.54 -11.74
N HIS A 130 4.53 6.24 -12.07
CA HIS A 130 4.99 6.36 -13.46
C HIS A 130 4.24 5.41 -14.39
N THR A 131 4.08 4.14 -13.99
CA THR A 131 3.33 3.16 -14.79
C THR A 131 1.87 3.56 -14.99
N LEU A 132 1.20 4.00 -13.92
CA LEU A 132 -0.20 4.42 -13.99
C LEU A 132 -0.37 5.71 -14.82
N GLY A 133 0.49 6.71 -14.62
CA GLY A 133 0.43 7.94 -15.40
C GLY A 133 0.70 7.74 -16.90
N ASP A 134 1.46 6.70 -17.27
CA ASP A 134 1.66 6.33 -18.67
C ASP A 134 0.46 5.53 -19.25
N ALA A 135 -0.24 4.77 -18.41
CA ALA A 135 -1.33 3.88 -18.82
C ALA A 135 -2.72 4.51 -18.75
N VAL A 136 -2.90 5.52 -17.90
CA VAL A 136 -4.20 6.16 -17.63
C VAL A 136 -4.18 7.58 -18.20
N GLU A 137 -5.20 7.93 -18.97
CA GLU A 137 -5.32 9.29 -19.52
C GLU A 137 -5.86 10.32 -18.52
N ASP A 138 -6.60 9.85 -17.52
CA ASP A 138 -7.19 10.68 -16.47
C ASP A 138 -6.13 11.04 -15.42
N PRO A 139 -6.30 12.14 -14.68
CA PRO A 139 -5.45 12.47 -13.55
C PRO A 139 -5.42 11.34 -12.51
N VAL A 140 -4.24 11.01 -12.01
CA VAL A 140 -4.04 9.96 -11.03
C VAL A 140 -3.75 10.54 -9.65
N LEU A 141 -4.44 10.04 -8.61
CA LEU A 141 -4.10 10.26 -7.21
C LEU A 141 -3.60 8.95 -6.59
N LEU A 142 -2.34 8.92 -6.20
CA LEU A 142 -1.80 7.89 -5.33
C LEU A 142 -2.01 8.30 -3.88
N LEU A 143 -2.91 7.64 -3.18
CA LEU A 143 -3.16 7.86 -1.76
C LEU A 143 -2.54 6.72 -0.95
N LYS A 144 -1.42 7.01 -0.30
CA LYS A 144 -0.63 6.02 0.44
C LYS A 144 -0.94 6.11 1.93
N SER A 145 -1.50 5.02 2.49
CA SER A 145 -1.70 4.83 3.93
C SER A 145 -1.13 3.47 4.33
N CYS A 146 -0.02 3.48 5.05
CA CYS A 146 0.66 2.25 5.44
C CYS A 146 1.52 2.47 6.69
N ILE A 147 1.70 1.41 7.45
CA ILE A 147 2.54 1.40 8.66
C ILE A 147 3.39 0.14 8.68
N GLY A 148 4.61 0.24 9.20
CA GLY A 148 5.51 -0.91 9.32
C GLY A 148 5.02 -1.96 10.32
N ASN A 149 5.61 -3.16 10.22
CA ASN A 149 5.34 -4.28 11.11
C ASN A 149 3.85 -4.70 11.14
N ARG A 150 3.27 -4.88 9.96
CA ARG A 150 1.89 -5.36 9.75
C ARG A 150 1.89 -6.58 8.84
N SER A 151 1.02 -7.54 9.15
CA SER A 151 0.80 -8.73 8.35
C SER A 151 -0.23 -8.45 7.25
N LEU A 152 0.06 -8.85 6.02
CA LEU A 152 -0.93 -8.80 4.94
C LEU A 152 -2.05 -9.80 5.17
N GLY A 153 -1.72 -10.98 5.71
CA GLY A 153 -2.66 -12.07 5.94
C GLY A 153 -3.50 -11.92 7.20
N TRP A 154 -3.33 -10.86 7.98
CA TRP A 154 -4.13 -10.62 9.19
C TRP A 154 -4.47 -9.14 9.39
N ASP A 155 -3.47 -8.25 9.57
CA ASP A 155 -3.73 -6.83 9.85
C ASP A 155 -4.47 -6.12 8.71
N LEU A 156 -4.25 -6.55 7.47
CA LEU A 156 -4.77 -5.93 6.24
C LEU A 156 -5.86 -6.75 5.55
N LEU A 157 -6.47 -7.70 6.23
CA LEU A 157 -7.59 -8.45 5.65
C LEU A 157 -8.79 -7.54 5.38
N PRO A 158 -9.29 -7.50 4.13
CA PRO A 158 -10.49 -6.73 3.82
C PRO A 158 -11.77 -7.41 4.34
N PRO A 159 -12.88 -6.66 4.46
CA PRO A 159 -14.20 -7.25 4.70
C PRO A 159 -14.54 -8.39 3.74
N GLY A 160 -15.12 -9.46 4.26
CA GLY A 160 -15.44 -10.66 3.48
C GLY A 160 -14.32 -11.70 3.42
N SER A 161 -13.14 -11.43 4.01
CA SER A 161 -12.10 -12.47 4.14
C SER A 161 -12.57 -13.56 5.09
N GLU A 162 -12.57 -14.79 4.59
CA GLU A 162 -13.02 -15.97 5.33
C GLU A 162 -11.88 -16.61 6.13
N ARG A 163 -12.23 -17.41 7.14
CA ARG A 163 -11.29 -18.29 7.84
C ARG A 163 -10.79 -19.36 6.89
N TYR A 164 -9.55 -19.77 7.06
CA TYR A 164 -9.01 -20.94 6.37
C TYR A 164 -8.20 -21.81 7.31
N THR A 165 -8.00 -23.07 6.95
CA THR A 165 -7.21 -24.02 7.72
C THR A 165 -5.87 -24.29 7.02
N PHE A 166 -4.84 -24.51 7.84
CA PHE A 166 -3.51 -24.87 7.39
C PHE A 166 -2.92 -25.94 8.29
N VAL A 167 -2.32 -26.97 7.68
CA VAL A 167 -1.59 -28.00 8.43
C VAL A 167 -0.15 -27.55 8.60
N SER A 168 0.22 -27.22 9.83
CA SER A 168 1.58 -26.89 10.22
C SER A 168 2.28 -28.10 10.81
N ARG A 169 3.59 -28.23 10.56
CA ARG A 169 4.45 -29.23 11.22
C ARG A 169 5.47 -28.53 12.10
N ASP A 170 5.57 -28.98 13.35
CA ASP A 170 6.61 -28.49 14.24
C ASP A 170 7.99 -29.11 13.91
N LYS A 171 9.03 -28.72 14.67
CA LYS A 171 10.40 -29.23 14.47
C LYS A 171 10.53 -30.73 14.74
N GLN A 172 9.61 -31.33 15.47
CA GLN A 172 9.51 -32.74 15.77
C GLN A 172 8.69 -33.52 14.74
N GLY A 173 8.13 -32.84 13.74
CA GLY A 173 7.30 -33.43 12.69
C GLY A 173 5.84 -33.67 13.10
N LEU A 174 5.42 -33.18 14.29
CA LEU A 174 4.04 -33.29 14.74
C LEU A 174 3.15 -32.32 13.96
N GLU A 175 2.10 -32.86 13.36
CA GLU A 175 1.13 -32.06 12.61
C GLU A 175 0.08 -31.42 13.52
N LYS A 176 -0.15 -30.14 13.30
CA LYS A 176 -1.23 -29.36 13.91
C LYS A 176 -2.02 -28.68 12.81
N THR A 177 -3.34 -28.78 12.89
CA THR A 177 -4.22 -28.02 12.03
C THR A 177 -4.55 -26.70 12.70
N LEU A 178 -4.15 -25.59 12.08
CA LEU A 178 -4.44 -24.25 12.55
C LEU A 178 -5.60 -23.68 11.75
N VAL A 179 -6.46 -22.93 12.42
CA VAL A 179 -7.44 -22.04 11.80
C VAL A 179 -6.84 -20.64 11.77
N TYR A 180 -6.76 -20.04 10.62
CA TYR A 180 -6.38 -18.65 10.45
C TYR A 180 -7.63 -17.77 10.42
N ALA A 181 -7.51 -16.62 11.05
CA ALA A 181 -8.58 -15.66 11.25
C ALA A 181 -9.15 -15.13 9.91
N GLY A 182 -10.44 -15.04 9.84
CA GLY A 182 -11.13 -14.21 8.85
C GLY A 182 -11.26 -12.77 9.34
N TYR A 183 -11.87 -11.92 8.52
CA TYR A 183 -12.06 -10.50 8.87
C TYR A 183 -12.83 -10.34 10.20
N LYS A 184 -12.27 -9.53 11.10
CA LYS A 184 -12.70 -9.25 12.48
C LYS A 184 -12.50 -10.36 13.50
N ASP A 185 -11.95 -11.50 13.12
CA ASP A 185 -11.59 -12.51 14.12
C ASP A 185 -10.40 -12.09 15.01
N ARG A 186 -10.25 -12.79 16.13
CA ARG A 186 -9.17 -12.67 17.13
C ARG A 186 -8.95 -14.05 17.76
N PRO A 187 -7.71 -14.47 18.02
CA PRO A 187 -6.41 -13.96 17.56
C PRO A 187 -6.14 -14.24 16.08
N GLU A 188 -4.89 -14.03 15.61
CA GLU A 188 -4.47 -14.28 14.23
C GLU A 188 -4.69 -15.73 13.78
N SER A 189 -4.45 -16.69 14.68
CA SER A 189 -4.71 -18.11 14.43
C SER A 189 -4.89 -18.87 15.74
N TRP A 190 -5.51 -20.04 15.66
CA TRP A 190 -5.69 -20.96 16.78
C TRP A 190 -5.72 -22.41 16.30
N GLU A 191 -5.53 -23.35 17.24
CA GLU A 191 -5.52 -24.76 16.91
C GLU A 191 -6.95 -25.29 16.70
N MET A 192 -7.17 -26.02 15.58
CA MET A 192 -8.46 -26.65 15.30
C MET A 192 -8.67 -27.85 16.22
N ASP A 193 -9.87 -27.97 16.79
CA ASP A 193 -10.26 -29.15 17.56
C ASP A 193 -10.44 -30.37 16.64
N LYS A 194 -9.44 -31.25 16.65
CA LYS A 194 -9.44 -32.48 15.85
C LYS A 194 -10.59 -33.43 16.24
N ALA A 195 -11.04 -33.41 17.49
CA ALA A 195 -12.09 -34.30 17.98
C ALA A 195 -13.45 -33.99 17.36
N ARG A 196 -13.68 -32.73 16.98
CA ARG A 196 -14.95 -32.27 16.41
C ARG A 196 -14.91 -32.06 14.90
N GLY A 197 -13.72 -32.09 14.27
CA GLY A 197 -13.55 -31.88 12.82
C GLY A 197 -13.98 -30.50 12.32
N THR A 198 -14.30 -29.58 13.23
CA THR A 198 -14.76 -28.23 12.93
C THR A 198 -13.78 -27.18 13.46
N ALA A 199 -13.74 -26.01 12.81
CA ALA A 199 -13.05 -24.86 13.36
C ALA A 199 -13.72 -24.50 14.69
N THR A 200 -12.95 -24.57 15.78
CA THR A 200 -13.44 -24.12 17.07
C THR A 200 -13.63 -22.61 17.08
N GLU A 201 -14.48 -22.10 17.96
CA GLU A 201 -14.50 -20.68 18.24
C GLU A 201 -13.11 -20.21 18.70
N PRO A 202 -12.68 -19.01 18.27
CA PRO A 202 -11.37 -18.50 18.67
C PRO A 202 -11.29 -18.35 20.19
N PRO A 203 -10.15 -18.68 20.81
CA PRO A 203 -9.96 -18.50 22.24
C PRO A 203 -9.97 -17.00 22.61
N PRO A 204 -10.29 -16.65 23.86
CA PRO A 204 -10.15 -15.28 24.34
C PRO A 204 -8.72 -14.77 24.11
N TRP A 205 -8.57 -13.62 23.46
CA TRP A 205 -7.26 -13.01 23.23
C TRP A 205 -6.99 -11.91 24.25
N LEU A 206 -6.18 -12.25 25.25
CA LEU A 206 -5.91 -11.40 26.40
C LEU A 206 -4.44 -10.99 26.45
N ASP A 207 -4.18 -9.81 27.00
CA ASP A 207 -2.82 -9.37 27.31
C ASP A 207 -2.29 -10.08 28.58
N LYS A 208 -1.07 -9.78 28.97
CA LYS A 208 -0.42 -10.35 30.17
C LYS A 208 -1.14 -10.01 31.49
N ALA A 209 -1.99 -8.99 31.49
CA ALA A 209 -2.79 -8.56 32.63
C ALA A 209 -4.21 -9.13 32.60
N GLY A 210 -4.52 -9.99 31.64
CA GLY A 210 -5.84 -10.58 31.46
C GLY A 210 -6.88 -9.65 30.84
N LYS A 211 -6.48 -8.53 30.25
CA LYS A 211 -7.39 -7.61 29.55
C LYS A 211 -7.53 -8.01 28.09
N PRO A 212 -8.74 -7.90 27.50
CA PRO A 212 -8.94 -8.13 26.08
C PRO A 212 -8.04 -7.23 25.23
N ILE A 213 -7.33 -7.83 24.28
CA ILE A 213 -6.53 -7.08 23.29
C ILE A 213 -7.50 -6.52 22.25
N ASP A 214 -7.51 -5.19 22.14
CA ASP A 214 -8.34 -4.47 21.16
C ASP A 214 -7.63 -4.41 19.79
N TRP A 215 -7.35 -5.57 19.22
CA TRP A 215 -6.89 -5.71 17.84
C TRP A 215 -7.68 -6.85 17.19
N TYR A 216 -7.86 -6.83 15.87
CA TYR A 216 -8.58 -7.84 15.12
C TYR A 216 -8.06 -7.92 13.68
N ALA A 217 -8.35 -9.02 13.02
CA ALA A 217 -8.03 -9.24 11.62
C ALA A 217 -8.69 -8.17 10.74
N GLY A 218 -7.88 -7.40 10.03
CA GLY A 218 -8.34 -6.28 9.19
C GLY A 218 -8.39 -4.92 9.89
N LYS A 219 -7.98 -4.79 11.16
CA LYS A 219 -8.03 -3.49 11.86
C LYS A 219 -7.20 -2.40 11.18
N GLN A 220 -6.02 -2.76 10.64
CA GLN A 220 -5.21 -1.81 9.88
C GLN A 220 -5.89 -1.43 8.55
N TYR A 221 -6.50 -2.41 7.86
CA TYR A 221 -7.28 -2.14 6.66
C TYR A 221 -8.39 -1.11 6.94
N ASP A 222 -9.19 -1.34 7.98
CA ASP A 222 -10.28 -0.42 8.36
C ASP A 222 -9.77 0.99 8.65
N ALA A 223 -8.65 1.09 9.39
CA ALA A 223 -8.02 2.36 9.73
C ALA A 223 -7.50 3.09 8.48
N ASP A 224 -6.86 2.37 7.55
CA ASP A 224 -6.33 2.95 6.33
C ASP A 224 -7.44 3.41 5.37
N ILE A 225 -8.52 2.64 5.26
CA ILE A 225 -9.71 3.02 4.49
C ILE A 225 -10.41 4.25 5.11
N ALA A 226 -10.51 4.30 6.43
CA ALA A 226 -11.08 5.47 7.12
C ALA A 226 -10.27 6.75 6.83
N LYS A 227 -8.93 6.67 6.90
CA LYS A 227 -8.04 7.79 6.54
C LYS A 227 -8.20 8.21 5.08
N ALA A 228 -8.27 7.24 4.16
CA ALA A 228 -8.48 7.53 2.75
C ALA A 228 -9.81 8.28 2.53
N LYS A 229 -10.89 7.85 3.16
CA LYS A 229 -12.19 8.53 3.09
C LYS A 229 -12.13 9.96 3.64
N MET A 230 -11.41 10.18 4.73
CA MET A 230 -11.23 11.54 5.30
C MET A 230 -10.49 12.45 4.30
N VAL A 231 -9.39 11.97 3.71
CA VAL A 231 -8.63 12.75 2.71
C VAL A 231 -9.49 13.05 1.49
N LEU A 232 -10.21 12.06 0.96
CA LEU A 232 -11.07 12.24 -0.20
C LEU A 232 -12.27 13.15 0.07
N GLY A 233 -12.79 13.17 1.30
CA GLY A 233 -13.86 14.10 1.72
C GLY A 233 -13.40 15.55 1.87
N GLU A 234 -12.10 15.80 1.88
CA GLU A 234 -11.50 17.13 2.04
C GLU A 234 -10.73 17.62 0.79
N LEU A 235 -10.90 16.96 -0.36
CA LEU A 235 -10.17 17.30 -1.59
C LEU A 235 -10.35 18.78 -2.02
N GLU A 236 -11.49 19.41 -1.69
CA GLU A 236 -11.73 20.83 -1.95
C GLU A 236 -10.81 21.76 -1.13
N LYS A 237 -10.14 21.24 -0.11
CA LYS A 237 -9.20 22.00 0.74
C LYS A 237 -7.75 21.86 0.29
N HIS A 238 -7.51 21.18 -0.84
CA HIS A 238 -6.21 20.78 -1.34
C HIS A 238 -6.11 20.90 -2.85
#